data_669efeaf444811c53e8df4e1b8c74861
#
_entry.id   669efeaf444811c53e8df4e1b8c74861
#
_cell.length_a   1.000
_cell.length_b   1.000
_cell.length_c   1.000
_cell.angle_alpha   90.00
_cell.angle_beta   90.00
_cell.angle_gamma   90.00
#
_symmetry.space_group_name_H-M   'P 1'
#
loop_
_entity.id
_entity.type
_entity.pdbx_description
1 polymer ?
#
loop_
_entity_poly.entity_id
_entity_poly.type
_entity_poly.pdbx_seq_one_letter_code
_entity_poly.pdbx_strand_id
1 'polypeptide(L)'
;MTIRNESGLTRRTLLTGGAFAGLLAAGALGRAWQQLQRLKYDPETELPSTAPEVVARVGAMPYRRFGATGLQVSEIGFGAWAIGGKAYGAVDVKDSLRALARAEELGCNLVDTASATVYGDSELVLGEFLRERRSRWIVATKYSFQPEGMTATLEAQLKRLGTDAIDFYQLHWLPGDPHLYDELYGLKKAGKVRFIGASIYAASDIDRVIDHLHLDGVQLPFSLLDPDPFLLRVDRLRQRGLAVLIRSALKEGFLTGKFRRDATFPDPNDQRHSWSAEKISRTFDEVERFRFLEADAGSLLRAAVAYPLSYPEVSSVLLGTKTAAQAESNFHEIPGARLSTPSLHRILTLQDEMDAGGRRRPGALVRRVLGLS
;
A
#
# COMPACT_ATOMS: atom_id res chain seq x y z
N MET A 1 27.41 18.63 72.74
CA MET A 1 26.08 18.22 72.21
C MET A 1 26.17 18.37 70.69
N THR A 2 26.53 17.30 70.03
CA THR A 2 26.93 17.32 68.63
C THR A 2 25.77 16.73 67.80
N ILE A 3 25.18 17.54 66.94
CA ILE A 3 24.14 17.08 66.01
C ILE A 3 24.84 16.52 64.75
N ARG A 4 24.78 15.22 64.56
CA ARG A 4 25.13 14.57 63.30
C ARG A 4 24.04 14.82 62.30
N ASN A 5 24.41 15.34 61.13
CA ASN A 5 23.56 15.43 59.97
C ASN A 5 23.88 14.23 59.05
N GLU A 6 22.90 13.29 58.94
CA GLU A 6 22.98 12.16 58.04
C GLU A 6 22.48 12.60 56.64
N SER A 7 23.39 12.91 55.75
CA SER A 7 23.22 12.76 54.32
C SER A 7 24.58 12.73 53.62
N GLY A 8 25.12 11.53 53.51
CA GLY A 8 26.42 11.24 52.92
C GLY A 8 26.49 11.32 51.40
N LEU A 9 25.97 12.39 50.80
CA LEU A 9 26.17 12.70 49.39
C LEU A 9 27.20 13.80 49.25
N THR A 10 28.44 13.43 48.94
CA THR A 10 29.50 14.38 48.65
C THR A 10 29.25 15.10 47.34
N ARG A 11 29.66 16.39 47.25
CA ARG A 11 29.60 17.20 46.01
C ARG A 11 30.19 16.45 44.79
N ARG A 12 31.12 15.52 45.00
CA ARG A 12 31.71 14.68 43.96
C ARG A 12 30.73 13.68 43.38
N THR A 13 29.84 13.08 44.19
CA THR A 13 28.80 12.11 43.74
C THR A 13 27.69 12.78 42.96
N LEU A 14 27.34 14.04 43.27
CA LEU A 14 26.40 14.83 42.53
C LEU A 14 26.92 15.29 41.17
N LEU A 15 28.23 15.62 41.08
CA LEU A 15 28.85 16.02 39.80
C LEU A 15 29.04 14.82 38.84
N THR A 16 29.38 13.63 39.38
CA THR A 16 29.52 12.43 38.56
C THR A 16 28.18 11.86 38.14
N GLY A 17 27.13 11.91 38.99
CA GLY A 17 25.78 11.50 38.65
C GLY A 17 25.13 12.42 37.60
N GLY A 18 25.35 13.74 37.72
CA GLY A 18 24.86 14.72 36.73
C GLY A 18 25.55 14.60 35.36
N ALA A 19 26.87 14.36 35.36
CA ALA A 19 27.63 14.14 34.12
C ALA A 19 27.23 12.82 33.44
N PHE A 20 26.94 11.75 34.20
CA PHE A 20 26.51 10.48 33.65
C PHE A 20 25.07 10.54 33.12
N ALA A 21 24.16 11.24 33.82
CA ALA A 21 22.81 11.50 33.34
C ALA A 21 22.81 12.40 32.09
N GLY A 22 23.70 13.38 32.01
CA GLY A 22 23.90 14.24 30.85
C GLY A 22 24.47 13.48 29.66
N LEU A 23 25.41 12.55 29.86
CA LEU A 23 25.94 11.67 28.81
C LEU A 23 24.93 10.65 28.29
N LEU A 24 24.08 10.09 29.16
CA LEU A 24 22.98 9.18 28.76
C LEU A 24 21.89 9.95 28.02
N ALA A 25 21.57 11.16 28.46
CA ALA A 25 20.62 12.03 27.74
C ALA A 25 21.19 12.49 26.39
N ALA A 26 22.46 12.85 26.31
CA ALA A 26 23.13 13.19 25.05
C ALA A 26 23.24 11.98 24.11
N GLY A 27 23.49 10.78 24.63
CA GLY A 27 23.49 9.53 23.85
C GLY A 27 22.10 9.10 23.39
N ALA A 28 21.05 9.37 24.18
CA ALA A 28 19.67 9.13 23.79
C ALA A 28 19.21 10.15 22.75
N LEU A 29 19.56 11.42 22.92
CA LEU A 29 19.31 12.50 21.95
C LEU A 29 20.11 12.28 20.66
N GLY A 30 21.35 11.82 20.74
CA GLY A 30 22.16 11.46 19.58
C GLY A 30 21.59 10.28 18.80
N ARG A 31 21.06 9.25 19.48
CA ARG A 31 20.36 8.13 18.83
C ARG A 31 19.02 8.54 18.26
N ALA A 32 18.25 9.36 18.98
CA ALA A 32 17.02 9.95 18.47
C ALA A 32 17.29 10.85 17.25
N TRP A 33 18.37 11.63 17.29
CA TRP A 33 18.84 12.44 16.17
C TRP A 33 19.27 11.58 14.96
N GLN A 34 20.03 10.50 15.16
CA GLN A 34 20.39 9.56 14.10
C GLN A 34 19.16 8.81 13.54
N GLN A 35 18.18 8.46 14.39
CA GLN A 35 16.91 7.91 13.93
C GLN A 35 16.09 8.95 13.15
N LEU A 36 16.06 10.21 13.59
CA LEU A 36 15.41 11.31 12.89
C LEU A 36 16.09 11.62 11.55
N GLN A 37 17.43 11.55 11.50
CA GLN A 37 18.18 11.68 10.23
C GLN A 37 17.92 10.50 9.28
N ARG A 38 17.71 9.29 9.81
CA ARG A 38 17.28 8.12 9.03
C ARG A 38 15.82 8.20 8.57
N LEU A 39 15.00 9.02 9.22
CA LEU A 39 13.63 9.34 8.82
C LEU A 39 13.57 10.56 7.88
N LYS A 40 14.70 11.23 7.66
CA LYS A 40 14.77 12.33 6.72
C LYS A 40 14.60 11.78 5.31
N TYR A 41 13.58 12.25 4.66
CA TYR A 41 13.36 11.99 3.26
C TYR A 41 14.47 12.69 2.45
N ASP A 42 15.25 11.92 1.72
CA ASP A 42 16.26 12.41 0.80
C ASP A 42 15.80 12.11 -0.63
N PRO A 43 15.41 13.14 -1.40
CA PRO A 43 14.97 12.95 -2.77
C PRO A 43 15.97 12.20 -3.65
N GLU A 44 17.26 12.31 -3.41
CA GLU A 44 18.28 11.61 -4.20
C GLU A 44 18.38 10.12 -3.88
N THR A 45 18.18 9.74 -2.62
CA THR A 45 18.23 8.32 -2.19
C THR A 45 16.91 7.57 -2.42
N GLU A 46 15.79 8.29 -2.51
CA GLU A 46 14.45 7.71 -2.68
C GLU A 46 14.03 7.56 -4.16
N LEU A 47 14.87 7.95 -5.10
CA LEU A 47 14.65 7.66 -6.51
C LEU A 47 14.73 6.15 -6.79
N PRO A 48 13.98 5.66 -7.79
CA PRO A 48 14.14 4.29 -8.25
C PRO A 48 15.60 3.98 -8.60
N SER A 49 16.18 2.96 -7.99
CA SER A 49 17.59 2.60 -8.16
C SER A 49 17.92 2.08 -9.57
N THR A 50 16.94 1.46 -10.20
CA THR A 50 17.02 0.88 -11.56
C THR A 50 15.67 0.97 -12.26
N ALA A 51 15.67 0.79 -13.58
CA ALA A 51 14.42 0.63 -14.31
C ALA A 51 13.74 -0.69 -13.91
N PRO A 52 12.40 -0.71 -13.77
CA PRO A 52 11.66 -1.93 -13.47
C PRO A 52 11.87 -3.01 -14.53
N GLU A 53 12.12 -4.25 -14.08
CA GLU A 53 12.25 -5.39 -14.97
C GLU A 53 10.87 -5.81 -15.50
N VAL A 54 10.74 -5.88 -16.82
CA VAL A 54 9.59 -6.48 -17.52
C VAL A 54 9.99 -7.87 -17.96
N VAL A 55 9.39 -8.91 -17.34
CA VAL A 55 9.76 -10.31 -17.60
C VAL A 55 8.98 -10.93 -18.77
N ALA A 56 7.81 -10.39 -19.10
CA ALA A 56 6.98 -10.81 -20.23
C ALA A 56 6.03 -9.67 -20.64
N ARG A 57 5.31 -9.86 -21.76
CA ARG A 57 4.22 -9.00 -22.21
C ARG A 57 3.07 -9.83 -22.76
N VAL A 58 1.84 -9.38 -22.51
CA VAL A 58 0.64 -9.88 -23.17
C VAL A 58 -0.05 -8.67 -23.82
N GLY A 59 0.01 -8.60 -25.15
CA GLY A 59 -0.33 -7.36 -25.85
C GLY A 59 0.52 -6.17 -25.38
N ALA A 60 -0.13 -5.09 -24.98
CA ALA A 60 0.53 -3.91 -24.43
C ALA A 60 0.88 -4.05 -22.93
N MET A 61 0.29 -5.01 -22.21
CA MET A 61 0.44 -5.19 -20.76
C MET A 61 1.80 -5.79 -20.41
N PRO A 62 2.69 -5.06 -19.69
CA PRO A 62 3.91 -5.63 -19.14
C PRO A 62 3.63 -6.54 -17.94
N TYR A 63 4.48 -7.56 -17.77
CA TYR A 63 4.45 -8.46 -16.62
C TYR A 63 5.71 -8.30 -15.79
N ARG A 64 5.55 -8.38 -14.48
CA ARG A 64 6.62 -8.28 -13.49
C ARG A 64 6.71 -9.52 -12.63
N ARG A 65 7.85 -9.75 -12.00
CA ARG A 65 7.99 -10.79 -10.97
C ARG A 65 7.09 -10.46 -9.76
N PHE A 66 6.43 -11.46 -9.25
CA PHE A 66 5.71 -11.36 -7.99
C PHE A 66 6.66 -11.74 -6.83
N GLY A 67 7.56 -10.82 -6.51
CA GLY A 67 8.65 -11.08 -5.58
C GLY A 67 9.47 -12.32 -5.96
N ALA A 68 9.88 -13.11 -4.96
CA ALA A 68 10.61 -14.38 -5.13
C ALA A 68 9.69 -15.59 -5.34
N THR A 69 8.38 -15.42 -5.55
CA THR A 69 7.40 -16.52 -5.64
C THR A 69 7.48 -17.34 -6.95
N GLY A 70 8.14 -16.81 -7.96
CA GLY A 70 8.15 -17.38 -9.30
C GLY A 70 6.92 -17.03 -10.15
N LEU A 71 5.90 -16.42 -9.59
CA LEU A 71 4.74 -15.93 -10.34
C LEU A 71 5.10 -14.68 -11.15
N GLN A 72 4.43 -14.54 -12.29
CA GLN A 72 4.49 -13.34 -13.14
C GLN A 72 3.11 -12.69 -13.18
N VAL A 73 3.02 -11.43 -12.77
CA VAL A 73 1.78 -10.67 -12.68
C VAL A 73 1.79 -9.50 -13.66
N SER A 74 0.62 -9.15 -14.19
CA SER A 74 0.44 -7.90 -14.93
C SER A 74 0.81 -6.70 -14.04
N GLU A 75 1.50 -5.68 -14.58
CA GLU A 75 1.92 -4.52 -13.80
C GLU A 75 0.71 -3.72 -13.25
N ILE A 76 -0.48 -3.95 -13.82
CA ILE A 76 -1.74 -3.45 -13.31
C ILE A 76 -2.64 -4.64 -12.99
N GLY A 77 -3.11 -4.72 -11.74
CA GLY A 77 -4.03 -5.73 -11.24
C GLY A 77 -5.45 -5.18 -11.07
N PHE A 78 -6.44 -6.06 -11.15
CA PHE A 78 -7.84 -5.73 -10.96
C PHE A 78 -8.18 -5.67 -9.45
N GLY A 79 -8.48 -4.47 -8.94
CA GLY A 79 -8.96 -4.26 -7.57
C GLY A 79 -10.47 -4.50 -7.49
N ALA A 80 -10.87 -5.64 -6.94
CA ALA A 80 -12.27 -6.08 -6.93
C ALA A 80 -13.12 -5.47 -5.80
N TRP A 81 -12.57 -4.57 -4.99
CA TRP A 81 -13.38 -3.85 -3.99
C TRP A 81 -14.53 -3.07 -4.63
N ALA A 82 -14.28 -2.50 -5.80
CA ALA A 82 -15.24 -1.69 -6.52
C ALA A 82 -16.48 -2.48 -7.01
N ILE A 83 -16.37 -3.80 -7.21
CA ILE A 83 -17.46 -4.65 -7.74
C ILE A 83 -18.27 -5.36 -6.65
N GLY A 84 -17.92 -5.19 -5.39
CA GLY A 84 -18.62 -5.81 -4.25
C GLY A 84 -19.84 -5.04 -3.73
N GLY A 85 -20.13 -3.87 -4.29
CA GLY A 85 -21.31 -3.07 -3.94
C GLY A 85 -21.19 -2.22 -2.66
N LYS A 86 -20.07 -2.28 -1.94
CA LYS A 86 -19.89 -1.59 -0.63
C LYS A 86 -18.90 -0.43 -0.63
N ALA A 87 -18.24 -0.13 -1.76
CA ALA A 87 -17.13 0.82 -1.77
C ALA A 87 -17.42 2.15 -2.46
N TYR A 88 -18.03 2.09 -3.63
CA TYR A 88 -18.26 3.23 -4.52
C TYR A 88 -19.68 3.22 -5.09
N GLY A 89 -20.67 2.85 -4.29
CA GLY A 89 -22.06 2.72 -4.65
C GLY A 89 -22.40 1.38 -5.32
N ALA A 90 -23.67 1.21 -5.66
CA ALA A 90 -24.20 0.00 -6.29
C ALA A 90 -23.53 -0.28 -7.64
N VAL A 91 -23.39 -1.56 -7.97
CA VAL A 91 -22.80 -2.03 -9.23
C VAL A 91 -23.65 -3.14 -9.80
N ASP A 92 -23.90 -3.10 -11.09
CA ASP A 92 -24.51 -4.21 -11.82
C ASP A 92 -23.48 -5.34 -12.00
N VAL A 93 -23.85 -6.57 -11.64
CA VAL A 93 -23.00 -7.76 -11.79
C VAL A 93 -22.58 -7.97 -13.24
N LYS A 94 -23.46 -7.73 -14.21
CA LYS A 94 -23.13 -7.86 -15.63
C LYS A 94 -22.08 -6.83 -16.07
N ASP A 95 -22.12 -5.60 -15.52
CA ASP A 95 -21.10 -4.60 -15.79
C ASP A 95 -19.76 -5.02 -15.20
N SER A 96 -19.77 -5.58 -14.00
CA SER A 96 -18.57 -6.13 -13.35
C SER A 96 -17.96 -7.28 -14.14
N LEU A 97 -18.77 -8.21 -14.64
CA LEU A 97 -18.32 -9.33 -15.47
C LEU A 97 -17.75 -8.84 -16.81
N ARG A 98 -18.38 -7.82 -17.43
CA ARG A 98 -17.84 -7.19 -18.65
C ARG A 98 -16.51 -6.48 -18.39
N ALA A 99 -16.37 -5.82 -17.23
CA ALA A 99 -15.13 -5.17 -16.85
C ALA A 99 -13.98 -6.19 -16.64
N LEU A 100 -14.27 -7.31 -15.97
CA LEU A 100 -13.30 -8.40 -15.77
C LEU A 100 -12.89 -9.05 -17.11
N ALA A 101 -13.87 -9.34 -17.98
CA ALA A 101 -13.58 -9.89 -19.31
C ALA A 101 -12.71 -8.93 -20.14
N ARG A 102 -13.05 -7.62 -20.12
CA ARG A 102 -12.24 -6.64 -20.84
C ARG A 102 -10.82 -6.51 -20.27
N ALA A 103 -10.66 -6.55 -18.96
CA ALA A 103 -9.34 -6.55 -18.31
C ALA A 103 -8.50 -7.77 -18.73
N GLU A 104 -9.12 -8.97 -18.80
CA GLU A 104 -8.47 -10.20 -19.28
C GLU A 104 -8.00 -10.07 -20.74
N GLU A 105 -8.87 -9.59 -21.64
CA GLU A 105 -8.53 -9.34 -23.04
C GLU A 105 -7.34 -8.39 -23.20
N LEU A 106 -7.21 -7.44 -22.29
CA LEU A 106 -6.12 -6.45 -22.23
C LEU A 106 -4.87 -6.96 -21.47
N GLY A 107 -4.85 -8.23 -21.10
CA GLY A 107 -3.68 -8.89 -20.52
C GLY A 107 -3.60 -8.80 -18.99
N CYS A 108 -4.64 -8.39 -18.28
CA CYS A 108 -4.66 -8.48 -16.84
C CYS A 108 -4.78 -9.95 -16.39
N ASN A 109 -3.92 -10.38 -15.45
CA ASN A 109 -3.96 -11.73 -14.89
C ASN A 109 -3.96 -11.78 -13.36
N LEU A 110 -4.05 -10.62 -12.70
CA LEU A 110 -4.07 -10.52 -11.24
C LEU A 110 -5.38 -9.87 -10.78
N VAL A 111 -6.08 -10.52 -9.86
CA VAL A 111 -7.23 -9.94 -9.17
C VAL A 111 -7.03 -9.98 -7.66
N ASP A 112 -7.36 -8.88 -6.99
CA ASP A 112 -7.31 -8.74 -5.53
C ASP A 112 -8.70 -8.46 -4.98
N THR A 113 -9.13 -9.28 -4.03
CA THR A 113 -10.39 -9.15 -3.29
C THR A 113 -10.16 -9.27 -1.78
N ALA A 114 -11.22 -9.40 -1.01
CA ALA A 114 -11.21 -9.69 0.43
C ALA A 114 -12.51 -10.35 0.87
N SER A 115 -12.58 -10.76 2.13
CA SER A 115 -13.76 -11.37 2.75
C SER A 115 -15.04 -10.55 2.52
N ALA A 116 -16.15 -11.23 2.32
CA ALA A 116 -17.46 -10.64 2.04
C ALA A 116 -17.92 -9.62 3.09
N THR A 117 -17.47 -9.74 4.35
CA THR A 117 -17.75 -8.76 5.41
C THR A 117 -17.26 -7.35 5.06
N VAL A 118 -16.16 -7.26 4.30
CA VAL A 118 -15.52 -5.99 3.89
C VAL A 118 -15.82 -5.66 2.42
N TYR A 119 -15.72 -6.64 1.51
CA TYR A 119 -15.86 -6.43 0.06
C TYR A 119 -17.22 -6.85 -0.50
N GLY A 120 -18.22 -7.19 0.32
CA GLY A 120 -19.55 -7.56 -0.14
C GLY A 120 -19.52 -8.79 -1.05
N ASP A 121 -20.21 -8.71 -2.18
CA ASP A 121 -20.37 -9.83 -3.12
C ASP A 121 -19.20 -10.03 -4.09
N SER A 122 -18.10 -9.34 -3.91
CA SER A 122 -16.93 -9.38 -4.79
C SER A 122 -16.44 -10.81 -5.08
N GLU A 123 -16.33 -11.67 -4.04
CA GLU A 123 -15.90 -13.07 -4.23
C GLU A 123 -16.93 -13.92 -5.00
N LEU A 124 -18.23 -13.63 -4.90
CA LEU A 124 -19.27 -14.33 -5.68
C LEU A 124 -19.20 -13.94 -7.15
N VAL A 125 -19.07 -12.65 -7.46
CA VAL A 125 -18.88 -12.15 -8.83
C VAL A 125 -17.63 -12.73 -9.46
N LEU A 126 -16.53 -12.79 -8.70
CA LEU A 126 -15.28 -13.41 -9.16
C LEU A 126 -15.43 -14.91 -9.37
N GLY A 127 -16.16 -15.63 -8.52
CA GLY A 127 -16.41 -17.06 -8.67
C GLY A 127 -17.18 -17.38 -9.96
N GLU A 128 -18.18 -16.57 -10.31
CA GLU A 128 -18.88 -16.68 -11.59
C GLU A 128 -17.92 -16.46 -12.78
N PHE A 129 -17.12 -15.40 -12.73
CA PHE A 129 -16.15 -15.07 -13.78
C PHE A 129 -15.05 -16.11 -13.95
N LEU A 130 -14.53 -16.65 -12.84
CA LEU A 130 -13.38 -17.56 -12.83
C LEU A 130 -13.72 -19.01 -13.20
N ARG A 131 -15.00 -19.41 -13.29
CA ARG A 131 -15.44 -20.80 -13.48
C ARG A 131 -14.66 -21.56 -14.56
N GLU A 132 -14.40 -20.90 -15.71
CA GLU A 132 -13.65 -21.49 -16.83
C GLU A 132 -12.31 -20.78 -17.07
N ARG A 133 -11.90 -19.87 -16.16
CA ARG A 133 -10.77 -18.96 -16.31
C ARG A 133 -9.76 -19.05 -15.19
N ARG A 134 -10.03 -19.88 -14.17
CA ARG A 134 -9.23 -19.93 -12.93
C ARG A 134 -7.71 -20.06 -13.16
N SER A 135 -7.32 -20.91 -14.11
CA SER A 135 -5.90 -21.15 -14.43
C SER A 135 -5.17 -19.97 -15.09
N ARG A 136 -5.92 -19.00 -15.61
CA ARG A 136 -5.38 -17.80 -16.25
C ARG A 136 -5.19 -16.63 -15.29
N TRP A 137 -5.72 -16.76 -14.06
CA TRP A 137 -5.74 -15.70 -13.07
C TRP A 137 -4.97 -16.05 -11.81
N ILE A 138 -4.21 -15.09 -11.32
CA ILE A 138 -3.64 -15.09 -9.97
C ILE A 138 -4.66 -14.41 -9.07
N VAL A 139 -5.22 -15.19 -8.12
CA VAL A 139 -6.26 -14.73 -7.22
C VAL A 139 -5.67 -14.41 -5.86
N ALA A 140 -5.80 -13.14 -5.47
CA ALA A 140 -5.46 -12.66 -4.13
C ALA A 140 -6.75 -12.36 -3.35
N THR A 141 -6.84 -12.86 -2.10
CA THR A 141 -7.90 -12.48 -1.16
C THR A 141 -7.34 -12.31 0.26
N LYS A 142 -8.19 -11.91 1.22
CA LYS A 142 -7.75 -11.54 2.55
C LYS A 142 -8.62 -12.14 3.65
N TYR A 143 -7.99 -12.54 4.75
CA TYR A 143 -8.65 -12.80 6.02
C TYR A 143 -8.86 -11.49 6.77
N SER A 144 -10.11 -11.17 7.10
CA SER A 144 -10.48 -9.91 7.77
C SER A 144 -10.98 -10.15 9.20
N PHE A 145 -10.42 -11.17 9.86
CA PHE A 145 -10.60 -11.48 11.29
C PHE A 145 -12.05 -11.75 11.68
N GLN A 146 -12.72 -12.60 10.90
CA GLN A 146 -14.07 -13.06 11.18
C GLN A 146 -14.11 -13.94 12.44
N PRO A 147 -15.23 -13.93 13.20
CA PRO A 147 -15.36 -14.70 14.46
C PRO A 147 -15.21 -16.22 14.31
N GLU A 148 -15.55 -16.77 13.14
CA GLU A 148 -15.41 -18.18 12.82
C GLU A 148 -13.98 -18.67 12.64
N GLY A 149 -13.00 -17.76 12.63
CA GLY A 149 -11.59 -18.07 12.46
C GLY A 149 -11.12 -18.12 11.01
N MET A 150 -9.80 -18.19 10.81
CA MET A 150 -9.17 -18.07 9.50
C MET A 150 -9.47 -19.27 8.60
N THR A 151 -9.37 -20.48 9.11
CA THR A 151 -9.61 -21.71 8.35
C THR A 151 -11.06 -21.78 7.84
N ALA A 152 -12.05 -21.53 8.71
CA ALA A 152 -13.46 -21.56 8.30
C ALA A 152 -13.77 -20.43 7.31
N THR A 153 -13.19 -19.24 7.49
CA THR A 153 -13.30 -18.13 6.54
C THR A 153 -12.73 -18.51 5.18
N LEU A 154 -11.51 -19.10 5.13
CA LEU A 154 -10.89 -19.53 3.89
C LEU A 154 -11.73 -20.57 3.14
N GLU A 155 -12.27 -21.59 3.84
CA GLU A 155 -13.15 -22.59 3.20
C GLU A 155 -14.40 -21.94 2.58
N ALA A 156 -14.99 -20.96 3.26
CA ALA A 156 -16.12 -20.20 2.72
C ALA A 156 -15.70 -19.33 1.51
N GLN A 157 -14.49 -18.75 1.51
CA GLN A 157 -13.93 -17.99 0.38
C GLN A 157 -13.65 -18.90 -0.82
N LEU A 158 -13.04 -20.06 -0.62
CA LEU A 158 -12.80 -21.06 -1.66
C LEU A 158 -14.11 -21.47 -2.35
N LYS A 159 -15.17 -21.72 -1.53
CA LYS A 159 -16.50 -22.03 -2.07
C LYS A 159 -17.12 -20.90 -2.89
N ARG A 160 -17.02 -19.64 -2.42
CA ARG A 160 -17.52 -18.47 -3.16
C ARG A 160 -16.77 -18.25 -4.46
N LEU A 161 -15.45 -18.43 -4.45
CA LEU A 161 -14.58 -18.27 -5.61
C LEU A 161 -14.58 -19.47 -6.56
N GLY A 162 -15.18 -20.60 -6.16
CA GLY A 162 -15.23 -21.82 -6.97
C GLY A 162 -13.84 -22.41 -7.26
N THR A 163 -12.96 -22.43 -6.29
CA THR A 163 -11.57 -22.89 -6.45
C THR A 163 -11.10 -23.68 -5.23
N ASP A 164 -10.12 -24.55 -5.42
CA ASP A 164 -9.54 -25.39 -4.35
C ASP A 164 -8.36 -24.73 -3.63
N ALA A 165 -7.77 -23.67 -4.22
CA ALA A 165 -6.65 -22.95 -3.65
C ALA A 165 -6.63 -21.47 -4.03
N ILE A 166 -6.09 -20.65 -3.11
CA ILE A 166 -5.80 -19.23 -3.34
C ILE A 166 -4.33 -19.05 -3.71
N ASP A 167 -4.03 -18.21 -4.69
CA ASP A 167 -2.64 -17.94 -5.08
C ASP A 167 -1.92 -17.07 -4.06
N PHE A 168 -2.56 -16.00 -3.58
CA PHE A 168 -1.98 -15.11 -2.57
C PHE A 168 -3.00 -14.76 -1.48
N TYR A 169 -2.81 -15.35 -0.30
CA TYR A 169 -3.70 -15.15 0.86
C TYR A 169 -3.09 -14.18 1.86
N GLN A 170 -3.82 -13.14 2.20
CA GLN A 170 -3.30 -12.02 2.99
C GLN A 170 -4.03 -11.89 4.33
N LEU A 171 -3.31 -11.54 5.39
CA LEU A 171 -3.92 -10.90 6.54
C LEU A 171 -4.33 -9.47 6.16
N HIS A 172 -5.56 -9.06 6.46
CA HIS A 172 -6.05 -7.72 6.06
C HIS A 172 -5.35 -6.59 6.83
N TRP A 173 -4.76 -6.90 7.98
CA TRP A 173 -3.78 -6.11 8.76
C TRP A 173 -2.93 -7.06 9.60
N LEU A 174 -1.85 -6.58 10.23
CA LEU A 174 -0.99 -7.41 11.06
C LEU A 174 -1.59 -7.57 12.47
N PRO A 175 -2.01 -8.78 12.88
CA PRO A 175 -2.52 -9.02 14.23
C PRO A 175 -1.40 -9.00 15.26
N GLY A 176 -1.77 -8.79 16.52
CA GLY A 176 -0.88 -8.99 17.67
C GLY A 176 -0.74 -10.45 18.09
N ASP A 177 -1.73 -11.29 17.79
CA ASP A 177 -1.76 -12.70 18.17
C ASP A 177 -0.84 -13.56 17.29
N PRO A 178 0.20 -14.19 17.85
CA PRO A 178 1.13 -15.04 17.09
C PRO A 178 0.46 -16.31 16.53
N HIS A 179 -0.56 -16.86 17.18
CA HIS A 179 -1.24 -18.07 16.72
C HIS A 179 -1.88 -17.90 15.33
N LEU A 180 -2.27 -16.69 14.96
CA LEU A 180 -2.81 -16.42 13.63
C LEU A 180 -1.75 -16.58 12.53
N TYR A 181 -0.48 -16.36 12.84
CA TYR A 181 0.60 -16.63 11.89
C TYR A 181 0.86 -18.13 11.75
N ASP A 182 0.81 -18.89 12.86
CA ASP A 182 0.95 -20.34 12.82
C ASP A 182 -0.17 -20.99 12.01
N GLU A 183 -1.40 -20.51 12.17
CA GLU A 183 -2.55 -20.96 11.37
C GLU A 183 -2.33 -20.63 9.89
N LEU A 184 -1.89 -19.40 9.54
CA LEU A 184 -1.60 -18.99 8.17
C LEU A 184 -0.51 -19.87 7.53
N TYR A 185 0.58 -20.16 8.24
CA TYR A 185 1.63 -21.07 7.77
C TYR A 185 1.10 -22.51 7.60
N GLY A 186 0.24 -22.96 8.49
CA GLY A 186 -0.45 -24.24 8.39
C GLY A 186 -1.27 -24.37 7.10
N LEU A 187 -2.05 -23.35 6.75
CA LEU A 187 -2.84 -23.30 5.52
C LEU A 187 -1.97 -23.34 4.25
N LYS A 188 -0.82 -22.65 4.27
CA LYS A 188 0.17 -22.72 3.17
C LYS A 188 0.76 -24.15 3.08
N LYS A 189 1.16 -24.75 4.19
CA LYS A 189 1.68 -26.12 4.23
C LYS A 189 0.65 -27.16 3.75
N ALA A 190 -0.63 -26.94 4.03
CA ALA A 190 -1.73 -27.79 3.57
C ALA A 190 -2.07 -27.61 2.07
N GLY A 191 -1.44 -26.64 1.38
CA GLY A 191 -1.68 -26.35 -0.03
C GLY A 191 -3.00 -25.62 -0.32
N LYS A 192 -3.73 -25.18 0.71
CA LYS A 192 -4.96 -24.37 0.56
C LYS A 192 -4.66 -22.96 0.04
N VAL A 193 -3.46 -22.45 0.31
CA VAL A 193 -2.94 -21.19 -0.21
C VAL A 193 -1.51 -21.40 -0.70
N ARG A 194 -1.17 -20.82 -1.85
CA ARG A 194 0.16 -20.98 -2.46
C ARG A 194 1.19 -20.05 -1.81
N PHE A 195 0.83 -18.80 -1.67
CA PHE A 195 1.66 -17.74 -1.09
C PHE A 195 0.85 -16.95 -0.07
N ILE A 196 1.55 -16.38 0.90
CA ILE A 196 0.94 -15.69 2.03
C ILE A 196 1.51 -14.29 2.19
N GLY A 197 0.69 -13.36 2.69
CA GLY A 197 1.10 -11.98 2.86
C GLY A 197 0.26 -11.22 3.87
N ALA A 198 0.46 -9.90 3.90
CA ALA A 198 -0.35 -9.00 4.71
C ALA A 198 -0.58 -7.67 4.00
N SER A 199 -1.77 -7.10 4.21
CA SER A 199 -2.05 -5.70 3.90
C SER A 199 -1.60 -4.86 5.10
N ILE A 200 -0.75 -3.87 4.85
CA ILE A 200 -0.07 -3.08 5.87
C ILE A 200 -0.34 -1.60 5.68
N TYR A 201 -0.12 -0.81 6.75
CA TYR A 201 -0.48 0.60 6.78
C TYR A 201 0.67 1.51 7.26
N ALA A 202 1.60 0.98 8.04
CA ALA A 202 2.71 1.73 8.62
C ALA A 202 4.06 1.18 8.19
N ALA A 203 5.10 2.04 8.20
CA ALA A 203 6.47 1.61 7.93
C ALA A 203 6.99 0.58 8.96
N SER A 204 6.54 0.68 10.21
CA SER A 204 6.82 -0.31 11.26
C SER A 204 6.24 -1.70 10.95
N ASP A 205 5.16 -1.78 10.19
CA ASP A 205 4.59 -3.06 9.75
C ASP A 205 5.52 -3.74 8.75
N ILE A 206 6.16 -2.97 7.85
CA ILE A 206 7.18 -3.49 6.93
C ILE A 206 8.36 -4.05 7.73
N ASP A 207 8.83 -3.30 8.73
CA ASP A 207 9.92 -3.74 9.61
C ASP A 207 9.55 -5.06 10.28
N ARG A 208 8.35 -5.16 10.84
CA ARG A 208 7.85 -6.39 11.49
C ARG A 208 7.78 -7.58 10.52
N VAL A 209 7.28 -7.37 9.31
CA VAL A 209 7.23 -8.42 8.26
C VAL A 209 8.64 -8.91 7.92
N ILE A 210 9.59 -8.00 7.74
CA ILE A 210 10.94 -8.32 7.30
C ILE A 210 11.73 -9.03 8.43
N ASP A 211 11.61 -8.55 9.66
CA ASP A 211 12.46 -9.00 10.77
C ASP A 211 11.91 -10.25 11.48
N HIS A 212 10.59 -10.44 11.48
CA HIS A 212 9.95 -11.42 12.37
C HIS A 212 8.98 -12.38 11.67
N LEU A 213 8.56 -12.10 10.43
CA LEU A 213 7.55 -12.91 9.74
C LEU A 213 8.09 -13.48 8.42
N HIS A 214 7.67 -14.71 8.10
CA HIS A 214 8.06 -15.39 6.86
C HIS A 214 6.94 -15.29 5.80
N LEU A 215 6.56 -14.03 5.46
CA LEU A 215 5.58 -13.76 4.41
C LEU A 215 6.25 -13.66 3.04
N ASP A 216 5.50 -14.02 1.99
CA ASP A 216 5.97 -13.95 0.61
C ASP A 216 5.77 -12.56 0.00
N GLY A 217 4.86 -11.74 0.57
CA GLY A 217 4.60 -10.40 0.06
C GLY A 217 3.80 -9.52 0.98
N VAL A 218 3.66 -8.26 0.57
CA VAL A 218 2.89 -7.22 1.26
C VAL A 218 2.02 -6.45 0.28
N GLN A 219 0.88 -5.95 0.77
CA GLN A 219 0.05 -4.98 0.08
C GLN A 219 0.00 -3.69 0.90
N LEU A 220 0.27 -2.55 0.29
CA LEU A 220 0.36 -1.28 1.00
C LEU A 220 -0.11 -0.09 0.16
N PRO A 221 -0.54 1.03 0.79
CA PRO A 221 -0.83 2.25 0.06
C PRO A 221 0.47 2.88 -0.45
N PHE A 222 0.45 3.34 -1.69
CA PHE A 222 1.51 4.17 -2.25
C PHE A 222 0.95 5.00 -3.40
N SER A 223 1.04 6.31 -3.29
CA SER A 223 0.51 7.25 -4.28
C SER A 223 1.29 8.56 -4.27
N LEU A 224 1.01 9.43 -5.22
CA LEU A 224 1.54 10.81 -5.26
C LEU A 224 1.25 11.58 -3.96
N LEU A 225 0.12 11.28 -3.31
CA LEU A 225 -0.31 11.96 -2.09
C LEU A 225 0.06 11.20 -0.79
N ASP A 226 0.34 9.91 -0.86
CA ASP A 226 0.68 9.06 0.28
C ASP A 226 1.94 8.25 -0.05
N PRO A 227 3.14 8.85 0.04
CA PRO A 227 4.39 8.15 -0.26
C PRO A 227 4.80 7.13 0.81
N ASP A 228 4.40 7.34 2.04
CA ASP A 228 4.61 6.42 3.16
C ASP A 228 3.51 5.32 3.18
N PRO A 229 3.83 4.13 3.64
CA PRO A 229 5.08 3.67 4.25
C PRO A 229 6.13 3.20 3.24
N PHE A 230 5.82 3.16 1.92
CA PHE A 230 6.67 2.55 0.90
C PHE A 230 8.06 3.20 0.86
N LEU A 231 8.14 4.52 0.64
CA LEU A 231 9.43 5.21 0.50
C LEU A 231 10.31 5.10 1.76
N LEU A 232 9.71 5.09 2.95
CA LEU A 232 10.46 4.94 4.20
C LEU A 232 11.17 3.59 4.35
N ARG A 233 10.86 2.59 3.51
CA ARG A 233 11.35 1.21 3.63
C ARG A 233 11.63 0.54 2.29
N VAL A 234 11.72 1.31 1.21
CA VAL A 234 11.94 0.76 -0.14
C VAL A 234 13.21 -0.10 -0.22
N ASP A 235 14.30 0.32 0.41
CA ASP A 235 15.55 -0.44 0.44
C ASP A 235 15.41 -1.78 1.16
N ARG A 236 14.64 -1.82 2.23
CA ARG A 236 14.37 -3.05 2.98
C ARG A 236 13.51 -4.03 2.19
N LEU A 237 12.48 -3.51 1.49
CA LEU A 237 11.64 -4.30 0.57
C LEU A 237 12.49 -4.92 -0.55
N ARG A 238 13.40 -4.13 -1.13
CA ARG A 238 14.35 -4.58 -2.17
C ARG A 238 15.22 -5.75 -1.69
N GLN A 239 15.85 -5.61 -0.55
CA GLN A 239 16.76 -6.61 0.01
C GLN A 239 16.05 -7.94 0.31
N ARG A 240 14.77 -7.90 0.68
CA ARG A 240 14.01 -9.08 1.07
C ARG A 240 13.37 -9.83 -0.12
N GLY A 241 13.20 -9.17 -1.27
CA GLY A 241 12.58 -9.78 -2.45
C GLY A 241 11.10 -10.12 -2.26
N LEU A 242 10.38 -9.38 -1.42
CA LEU A 242 8.95 -9.56 -1.20
C LEU A 242 8.15 -9.18 -2.45
N ALA A 243 7.03 -9.86 -2.68
CA ALA A 243 6.02 -9.37 -3.60
C ALA A 243 5.38 -8.10 -3.01
N VAL A 244 5.30 -7.03 -3.81
CA VAL A 244 4.73 -5.75 -3.37
C VAL A 244 3.54 -5.40 -4.26
N LEU A 245 2.35 -5.42 -3.66
CA LEU A 245 1.11 -4.93 -4.28
C LEU A 245 0.80 -3.52 -3.78
N ILE A 246 0.59 -2.60 -4.71
CA ILE A 246 0.21 -1.23 -4.37
C ILE A 246 -1.30 -1.07 -4.49
N ARG A 247 -1.92 -0.59 -3.41
CA ARG A 247 -3.32 -0.15 -3.37
C ARG A 247 -3.41 1.37 -3.20
N SER A 248 -4.60 1.92 -3.41
CA SER A 248 -4.91 3.35 -3.23
C SER A 248 -4.06 4.31 -4.07
N ALA A 249 -3.46 3.82 -5.17
CA ALA A 249 -2.63 4.63 -6.06
C ALA A 249 -3.36 5.85 -6.63
N LEU A 250 -4.69 5.79 -6.75
CA LEU A 250 -5.53 6.87 -7.27
C LEU A 250 -6.19 7.73 -6.19
N LYS A 251 -5.86 7.55 -4.91
CA LYS A 251 -6.44 8.33 -3.80
C LYS A 251 -7.97 8.44 -3.93
N GLU A 252 -8.66 7.30 -3.80
CA GLU A 252 -10.13 7.17 -3.92
C GLU A 252 -10.68 7.83 -5.20
N GLY A 253 -9.86 7.85 -6.26
CA GLY A 253 -10.20 8.39 -7.57
C GLY A 253 -9.87 9.88 -7.78
N PHE A 254 -9.35 10.60 -6.80
CA PHE A 254 -8.99 12.02 -6.96
C PHE A 254 -7.82 12.20 -7.93
N LEU A 255 -6.84 11.32 -7.93
CA LEU A 255 -5.70 11.35 -8.85
C LEU A 255 -6.04 10.91 -10.29
N THR A 256 -7.30 10.61 -10.60
CA THR A 256 -7.76 10.51 -11.99
C THR A 256 -7.88 11.87 -12.68
N GLY A 257 -7.91 12.95 -11.89
CA GLY A 257 -8.10 14.31 -12.40
C GLY A 257 -9.52 14.69 -12.79
N LYS A 258 -10.50 13.78 -12.61
CA LYS A 258 -11.91 14.00 -13.02
C LYS A 258 -12.76 14.79 -12.03
N PHE A 259 -12.35 14.88 -10.76
CA PHE A 259 -13.13 15.56 -9.76
C PHE A 259 -12.84 17.05 -9.73
N ARG A 260 -13.85 17.81 -9.34
CA ARG A 260 -13.78 19.25 -9.10
C ARG A 260 -13.59 19.50 -7.61
N ARG A 261 -13.22 20.74 -7.28
CA ARG A 261 -12.98 21.18 -5.89
C ARG A 261 -14.23 21.07 -5.01
N ASP A 262 -15.40 21.20 -5.61
CA ASP A 262 -16.73 21.16 -4.99
C ASP A 262 -17.45 19.81 -5.23
N ALA A 263 -16.73 18.76 -5.55
CA ALA A 263 -17.30 17.44 -5.80
C ALA A 263 -18.10 16.94 -4.59
N THR A 264 -19.21 16.26 -4.85
CA THR A 264 -20.07 15.65 -3.83
C THR A 264 -20.27 14.16 -4.10
N PHE A 265 -20.50 13.39 -3.05
CA PHE A 265 -20.71 11.95 -3.10
C PHE A 265 -22.01 11.60 -2.37
N PRO A 266 -23.19 11.75 -3.01
CA PRO A 266 -24.49 11.62 -2.36
C PRO A 266 -24.88 10.18 -2.03
N ASP A 267 -24.30 9.16 -2.69
CA ASP A 267 -24.61 7.75 -2.43
C ASP A 267 -24.06 7.32 -1.06
N PRO A 268 -24.91 6.88 -0.11
CA PRO A 268 -24.47 6.44 1.22
C PRO A 268 -23.58 5.18 1.19
N ASN A 269 -23.61 4.40 0.09
CA ASN A 269 -22.73 3.27 -0.12
C ASN A 269 -21.38 3.65 -0.75
N ASP A 270 -21.15 4.93 -1.05
CA ASP A 270 -19.86 5.44 -1.45
C ASP A 270 -19.06 5.83 -0.19
N GLN A 271 -17.87 5.24 0.00
CA GLN A 271 -17.04 5.55 1.17
C GLN A 271 -16.70 7.05 1.33
N ARG A 272 -16.75 7.81 0.22
CA ARG A 272 -16.50 9.26 0.22
C ARG A 272 -17.72 10.07 0.68
N HIS A 273 -18.88 9.44 0.82
CA HIS A 273 -20.10 10.09 1.34
C HIS A 273 -19.85 10.74 2.72
N SER A 274 -19.01 10.13 3.56
CA SER A 274 -18.64 10.65 4.87
C SER A 274 -17.59 11.78 4.84
N TRP A 275 -17.06 12.15 3.67
CA TRP A 275 -16.03 13.17 3.58
C TRP A 275 -16.63 14.56 3.69
N SER A 276 -16.04 15.41 4.53
CA SER A 276 -16.41 16.81 4.61
C SER A 276 -16.01 17.57 3.34
N ALA A 277 -16.74 18.64 3.02
CA ALA A 277 -16.41 19.54 1.92
C ALA A 277 -14.97 20.10 2.03
N GLU A 278 -14.51 20.36 3.27
CA GLU A 278 -13.14 20.79 3.52
C GLU A 278 -12.11 19.71 3.16
N LYS A 279 -12.38 18.43 3.51
CA LYS A 279 -11.50 17.32 3.13
C LYS A 279 -11.43 17.16 1.61
N ILE A 280 -12.59 17.27 0.92
CA ILE A 280 -12.68 17.16 -0.55
C ILE A 280 -11.88 18.30 -1.21
N SER A 281 -12.16 19.55 -0.81
CA SER A 281 -11.46 20.73 -1.32
C SER A 281 -9.94 20.65 -1.12
N ARG A 282 -9.50 20.27 0.10
CA ARG A 282 -8.07 20.11 0.39
C ARG A 282 -7.43 19.01 -0.44
N THR A 283 -8.09 17.85 -0.57
CA THR A 283 -7.56 16.75 -1.41
C THR A 283 -7.45 17.19 -2.87
N PHE A 284 -8.42 17.94 -3.37
CA PHE A 284 -8.36 18.53 -4.72
C PHE A 284 -7.16 19.47 -4.86
N ASP A 285 -6.97 20.41 -3.92
CA ASP A 285 -5.85 21.37 -3.96
C ASP A 285 -4.47 20.65 -3.91
N GLU A 286 -4.37 19.56 -3.16
CA GLU A 286 -3.18 18.72 -3.13
C GLU A 286 -2.93 18.01 -4.47
N VAL A 287 -3.97 17.49 -5.11
CA VAL A 287 -3.91 16.85 -6.43
C VAL A 287 -3.48 17.82 -7.52
N GLU A 288 -3.99 19.06 -7.51
CA GLU A 288 -3.65 20.10 -8.50
C GLU A 288 -2.15 20.42 -8.53
N ARG A 289 -1.44 20.23 -7.44
CA ARG A 289 0.03 20.41 -7.40
C ARG A 289 0.78 19.44 -8.32
N PHE A 290 0.17 18.31 -8.69
CA PHE A 290 0.76 17.28 -9.55
C PHE A 290 0.32 17.37 -11.01
N ARG A 291 -0.48 18.37 -11.41
CA ARG A 291 -0.93 18.55 -12.79
C ARG A 291 0.19 18.68 -13.81
N PHE A 292 1.37 19.16 -13.41
CA PHE A 292 2.53 19.24 -14.28
C PHE A 292 2.93 17.89 -14.90
N LEU A 293 2.55 16.77 -14.25
CA LEU A 293 2.83 15.42 -14.73
C LEU A 293 2.04 15.06 -16.00
N GLU A 294 0.97 15.78 -16.31
CA GLU A 294 0.19 15.56 -17.53
C GLU A 294 1.04 15.81 -18.79
N ALA A 295 2.00 16.74 -18.72
CA ALA A 295 2.94 16.99 -19.82
C ALA A 295 3.90 15.80 -20.04
N ASP A 296 4.25 15.06 -19.01
CA ASP A 296 5.16 13.91 -19.09
C ASP A 296 4.42 12.61 -19.44
N ALA A 297 3.29 12.35 -18.80
CA ALA A 297 2.56 11.08 -18.90
C ALA A 297 1.32 11.12 -19.83
N GLY A 298 0.92 12.28 -20.31
CA GLY A 298 -0.28 12.49 -21.13
C GLY A 298 -1.57 12.68 -20.33
N SER A 299 -1.65 12.18 -19.09
CA SER A 299 -2.76 12.45 -18.17
C SER A 299 -2.34 12.24 -16.71
N LEU A 300 -3.07 12.87 -15.79
CA LEU A 300 -2.83 12.69 -14.36
C LEU A 300 -3.08 11.24 -13.92
N LEU A 301 -4.09 10.57 -14.47
CA LEU A 301 -4.35 9.14 -14.23
C LEU A 301 -3.13 8.28 -14.56
N ARG A 302 -2.57 8.47 -15.77
CA ARG A 302 -1.36 7.74 -16.21
C ARG A 302 -0.17 8.04 -15.29
N ALA A 303 0.04 9.30 -14.95
CA ALA A 303 1.12 9.71 -14.07
C ALA A 303 1.00 9.10 -12.67
N ALA A 304 -0.22 9.11 -12.10
CA ALA A 304 -0.48 8.57 -10.76
C ALA A 304 -0.20 7.06 -10.65
N VAL A 305 -0.42 6.31 -11.73
CA VAL A 305 -0.10 4.87 -11.77
C VAL A 305 1.36 4.64 -12.18
N ALA A 306 1.91 5.44 -13.09
CA ALA A 306 3.31 5.35 -13.50
C ALA A 306 4.27 5.63 -12.34
N TYR A 307 3.88 6.47 -11.37
CA TYR A 307 4.71 6.79 -10.21
C TYR A 307 5.09 5.55 -9.40
N PRO A 308 4.17 4.78 -8.80
CA PRO A 308 4.53 3.55 -8.12
C PRO A 308 5.16 2.51 -9.07
N LEU A 309 4.75 2.44 -10.32
CA LEU A 309 5.35 1.56 -11.31
C LEU A 309 6.78 1.96 -11.72
N SER A 310 7.26 3.14 -11.37
CA SER A 310 8.66 3.52 -11.55
C SER A 310 9.62 2.76 -10.63
N TYR A 311 9.11 2.18 -9.55
CA TYR A 311 9.93 1.44 -8.58
C TYR A 311 10.00 -0.05 -8.93
N PRO A 312 11.23 -0.62 -9.07
CA PRO A 312 11.41 -2.03 -9.43
C PRO A 312 10.89 -3.01 -8.37
N GLU A 313 10.74 -2.57 -7.13
CA GLU A 313 10.21 -3.36 -6.02
C GLU A 313 8.69 -3.61 -6.16
N VAL A 314 7.97 -2.75 -6.89
CA VAL A 314 6.52 -2.87 -7.08
C VAL A 314 6.23 -3.97 -8.10
N SER A 315 5.52 -5.00 -7.65
CA SER A 315 5.08 -6.11 -8.52
C SER A 315 3.86 -5.72 -9.35
N SER A 316 2.85 -5.07 -8.74
CA SER A 316 1.64 -4.65 -9.42
C SER A 316 0.94 -3.51 -8.68
N VAL A 317 0.21 -2.68 -9.43
CA VAL A 317 -0.67 -1.63 -8.90
C VAL A 317 -2.12 -2.05 -9.09
N LEU A 318 -2.88 -2.12 -8.00
CA LEU A 318 -4.28 -2.54 -7.99
C LEU A 318 -5.19 -1.35 -8.29
N LEU A 319 -5.96 -1.45 -9.38
CA LEU A 319 -6.91 -0.42 -9.78
C LEU A 319 -8.36 -0.90 -9.65
N GLY A 320 -9.15 -0.17 -8.86
CA GLY A 320 -10.58 -0.39 -8.75
C GLY A 320 -11.28 -0.16 -10.09
N THR A 321 -12.02 -1.17 -10.57
CA THR A 321 -12.63 -1.16 -11.89
C THR A 321 -14.04 -1.71 -11.80
N LYS A 322 -15.04 -0.96 -12.29
CA LYS A 322 -16.47 -1.31 -12.22
C LYS A 322 -17.10 -1.59 -13.60
N THR A 323 -16.59 -0.94 -14.64
CA THR A 323 -17.17 -0.97 -15.98
C THR A 323 -16.13 -1.29 -17.04
N ALA A 324 -16.56 -1.79 -18.20
CA ALA A 324 -15.68 -2.04 -19.34
C ALA A 324 -14.94 -0.77 -19.81
N ALA A 325 -15.57 0.40 -19.74
CA ALA A 325 -14.91 1.68 -20.05
C ALA A 325 -13.76 2.00 -19.07
N GLN A 326 -13.96 1.72 -17.77
CA GLN A 326 -12.86 1.85 -16.80
C GLN A 326 -11.77 0.79 -17.03
N ALA A 327 -12.14 -0.43 -17.44
CA ALA A 327 -11.17 -1.46 -17.81
C ALA A 327 -10.32 -1.00 -19.01
N GLU A 328 -10.93 -0.40 -20.02
CA GLU A 328 -10.22 0.19 -21.15
C GLU A 328 -9.20 1.24 -20.68
N SER A 329 -9.65 2.21 -19.90
CA SER A 329 -8.78 3.25 -19.36
C SER A 329 -7.64 2.70 -18.50
N ASN A 330 -7.93 1.74 -17.62
CA ASN A 330 -6.97 1.22 -16.67
C ASN A 330 -5.97 0.23 -17.30
N PHE A 331 -6.41 -0.64 -18.22
CA PHE A 331 -5.62 -1.77 -18.71
C PHE A 331 -5.14 -1.61 -20.16
N HIS A 332 -5.63 -0.62 -20.90
CA HIS A 332 -5.16 -0.28 -22.24
C HIS A 332 -4.36 1.01 -22.28
N GLU A 333 -4.87 2.09 -21.67
CA GLU A 333 -4.23 3.41 -21.78
C GLU A 333 -3.00 3.59 -20.88
N ILE A 334 -2.98 2.92 -19.71
CA ILE A 334 -1.91 3.12 -18.69
C ILE A 334 -0.68 2.23 -18.91
N PRO A 335 -0.80 0.94 -19.33
CA PRO A 335 0.35 0.04 -19.39
C PRO A 335 1.54 0.62 -20.14
N GLY A 336 2.73 0.44 -19.56
CA GLY A 336 3.97 0.98 -20.12
C GLY A 336 4.18 2.48 -19.88
N ALA A 337 3.27 3.20 -19.22
CA ALA A 337 3.51 4.58 -18.82
C ALA A 337 4.72 4.68 -17.88
N ARG A 338 5.59 5.66 -18.11
CA ARG A 338 6.79 5.90 -17.30
C ARG A 338 6.90 7.40 -17.06
N LEU A 339 7.50 7.76 -15.94
CA LEU A 339 7.84 9.15 -15.63
C LEU A 339 9.32 9.40 -15.89
N SER A 340 9.63 10.59 -16.35
CA SER A 340 11.01 11.04 -16.51
C SER A 340 11.68 11.26 -15.16
N THR A 341 13.00 11.13 -15.10
CA THR A 341 13.77 11.41 -13.86
C THR A 341 13.51 12.83 -13.32
N PRO A 342 13.44 13.90 -14.14
CA PRO A 342 13.06 15.22 -13.65
C PRO A 342 11.68 15.26 -12.98
N SER A 343 10.69 14.56 -13.55
CA SER A 343 9.35 14.45 -12.95
C SER A 343 9.38 13.73 -11.63
N LEU A 344 10.12 12.63 -11.51
CA LEU A 344 10.32 11.90 -10.24
C LEU A 344 10.97 12.79 -9.18
N HIS A 345 12.04 13.51 -9.50
CA HIS A 345 12.65 14.47 -8.58
C HIS A 345 11.65 15.52 -8.09
N ARG A 346 10.86 16.09 -9.00
CA ARG A 346 9.86 17.09 -8.66
C ARG A 346 8.75 16.54 -7.77
N ILE A 347 8.31 15.28 -7.99
CA ILE A 347 7.36 14.60 -7.12
C ILE A 347 7.92 14.54 -5.69
N LEU A 348 9.14 14.03 -5.55
CA LEU A 348 9.78 13.85 -4.24
C LEU A 348 9.94 15.19 -3.50
N THR A 349 10.35 16.24 -4.20
CA THR A 349 10.44 17.61 -3.65
C THR A 349 9.06 18.11 -3.17
N LEU A 350 8.02 17.93 -3.97
CA LEU A 350 6.66 18.33 -3.60
C LEU A 350 6.13 17.55 -2.40
N GLN A 351 6.42 16.26 -2.32
CA GLN A 351 6.03 15.43 -1.18
C GLN A 351 6.73 15.87 0.10
N ASP A 352 8.01 16.23 0.04
CA ASP A 352 8.76 16.79 1.17
C ASP A 352 8.18 18.15 1.62
N GLU A 353 7.90 19.06 0.68
CA GLU A 353 7.24 20.34 0.97
C GLU A 353 5.86 20.17 1.63
N MET A 354 5.06 19.21 1.13
CA MET A 354 3.73 18.92 1.69
C MET A 354 3.82 18.36 3.10
N ASP A 355 4.88 17.61 3.40
CA ASP A 355 5.17 17.07 4.72
C ASP A 355 5.71 18.13 5.69
N ALA A 356 6.60 19.02 5.24
CA ALA A 356 7.12 20.12 6.04
C ALA A 356 6.02 21.04 6.63
N GLY A 357 4.82 21.03 6.02
CA GLY A 357 3.62 21.65 6.56
C GLY A 357 3.01 20.93 7.77
N GLY A 358 3.62 19.86 8.30
CA GLY A 358 3.21 19.14 9.51
C GLY A 358 1.99 18.24 9.35
N ARG A 359 1.70 17.80 8.12
CA ARG A 359 0.43 17.10 7.81
C ARG A 359 0.56 15.57 7.77
N ARG A 360 1.79 15.00 7.67
CA ARG A 360 1.95 13.56 7.35
C ARG A 360 3.05 12.81 8.10
N ARG A 361 4.01 13.46 8.75
CA ARG A 361 5.12 12.79 9.45
C ARG A 361 5.24 13.21 10.92
N PRO A 362 5.31 12.24 11.85
CA PRO A 362 5.66 12.56 13.24
C PRO A 362 6.98 13.33 13.36
N GLY A 363 7.94 13.10 12.44
CA GLY A 363 9.22 13.79 12.40
C GLY A 363 9.12 15.29 12.11
N ALA A 364 8.19 15.74 11.29
CA ALA A 364 7.99 17.18 11.01
C ALA A 364 7.52 17.95 12.26
N LEU A 365 6.64 17.33 13.05
CA LEU A 365 6.22 17.91 14.34
C LEU A 365 7.40 18.00 15.31
N VAL A 366 8.21 16.95 15.38
CA VAL A 366 9.42 16.91 16.25
C VAL A 366 10.47 17.94 15.82
N ARG A 367 10.72 18.10 14.50
CA ARG A 367 11.61 19.17 13.98
C ARG A 367 11.12 20.56 14.37
N ARG A 368 9.81 20.82 14.19
CA ARG A 368 9.21 22.12 14.54
C ARG A 368 9.30 22.41 16.04
N VAL A 369 9.05 21.41 16.88
CA VAL A 369 9.17 21.53 18.35
C VAL A 369 10.62 21.74 18.79
N LEU A 370 11.58 21.13 18.08
CA LEU A 370 13.02 21.26 18.39
C LEU A 370 13.71 22.42 17.66
N GLY A 371 12.97 23.24 16.89
CA GLY A 371 13.53 24.36 16.14
C GLY A 371 14.53 23.96 15.05
N LEU A 372 14.38 22.75 14.49
CA LEU A 372 15.26 22.22 13.47
C LEU A 372 14.64 22.46 12.09
N SER A 373 15.27 23.33 11.32
CA SER A 373 14.94 23.61 9.91
C SER A 373 15.34 22.44 9.02
#